data_62052cc5a1bfc5682ffaf1167904e85a
#
_entry.id   62052cc5a1bfc5682ffaf1167904e85a
#
_cell.length_a   1.000
_cell.length_b   1.000
_cell.length_c   1.000
_cell.angle_alpha   90.00
_cell.angle_beta   90.00
_cell.angle_gamma   90.00
#
_symmetry.space_group_name_H-M   'P 1'
#
loop_
_entity.id
_entity.type
_entity.pdbx_description
1 polymer ?
#
loop_
_entity_poly.entity_id
_entity_poly.type
_entity_poly.pdbx_seq_one_letter_code
_entity_poly.pdbx_strand_id
1 'polypeptide(L)'
;EYQKKYPDMFVPQTEKKPFDPNDKVVYLTFDDGPSALTEDVLNILDEYGVKATFFVVAKDDETSKQRLREIADRGHAIGLHSYTHDYRKIYASVDAFLDDFAKEREIIYSATGEYPTMFRFPGGSVNSYNKKTAKAIIDEMTRRGYTYYDWNVSSGDAEYGATRESIYRDTIT
;
A
#
# COMPACT_ATOMS: atom_id res chain seq x y z
N GLU A 1 5.99 -25.09 -0.81
CA GLU A 1 6.32 -24.79 -2.23
C GLU A 1 6.38 -23.28 -2.49
N TYR A 2 5.43 -22.47 -1.99
CA TYR A 2 5.41 -21.03 -2.18
C TYR A 2 6.68 -20.30 -1.70
N GLN A 3 7.37 -20.79 -0.70
CA GLN A 3 8.62 -20.22 -0.19
C GLN A 3 9.75 -20.16 -1.23
N LYS A 4 9.68 -20.96 -2.30
CA LYS A 4 10.64 -20.99 -3.40
C LYS A 4 10.24 -20.09 -4.57
N LYS A 5 8.99 -19.61 -4.59
CA LYS A 5 8.52 -18.67 -5.60
C LYS A 5 9.20 -17.32 -5.42
N TYR A 6 9.45 -16.64 -6.52
CA TYR A 6 9.99 -15.28 -6.52
C TYR A 6 11.23 -15.13 -5.61
N PRO A 7 12.36 -15.81 -5.94
CA PRO A 7 13.57 -15.79 -5.13
C PRO A 7 14.16 -14.38 -4.96
N ASP A 8 13.83 -13.47 -5.88
CA ASP A 8 14.29 -12.08 -5.85
C ASP A 8 13.31 -11.12 -5.13
N MET A 9 12.16 -11.63 -4.69
CA MET A 9 11.15 -10.85 -3.96
C MET A 9 11.50 -10.82 -2.46
N PHE A 10 12.64 -10.19 -2.14
CA PHE A 10 13.09 -9.95 -0.77
C PHE A 10 13.46 -8.49 -0.57
N VAL A 11 13.20 -7.99 0.62
CA VAL A 11 13.57 -6.65 1.05
C VAL A 11 14.79 -6.75 1.97
N PRO A 12 15.86 -6.00 1.71
CA PRO A 12 16.99 -5.91 2.64
C PRO A 12 16.51 -5.45 4.01
N GLN A 13 16.95 -6.14 5.07
CA GLN A 13 16.64 -5.70 6.43
C GLN A 13 17.41 -4.40 6.72
N THR A 14 16.67 -3.32 6.93
CA THR A 14 17.22 -2.06 7.42
C THR A 14 16.95 -1.93 8.91
N GLU A 15 17.86 -1.34 9.65
CA GLU A 15 17.60 -0.99 11.04
C GLU A 15 16.41 -0.03 11.12
N LYS A 16 15.35 -0.46 11.80
CA LYS A 16 14.21 0.41 12.07
C LYS A 16 14.61 1.38 13.17
N LYS A 17 14.45 2.68 12.93
CA LYS A 17 14.55 3.64 14.03
C LYS A 17 13.50 3.29 15.10
N PRO A 18 13.87 3.23 16.37
CA PRO A 18 12.91 2.98 17.43
C PRO A 18 11.85 4.11 17.41
N PHE A 19 10.60 3.71 17.59
CA PHE A 19 9.51 4.67 17.77
C PHE A 19 9.70 5.37 19.12
N ASP A 20 9.71 6.72 19.11
CA ASP A 20 9.63 7.50 20.35
C ASP A 20 8.14 7.77 20.64
N PRO A 21 7.58 7.26 21.74
CA PRO A 21 6.18 7.47 22.08
C PRO A 21 5.85 8.94 22.40
N ASN A 22 6.84 9.81 22.54
CA ASN A 22 6.63 11.25 22.72
C ASN A 22 6.55 12.02 21.40
N ASP A 23 6.93 11.40 20.28
CA ASP A 23 6.81 12.00 18.97
C ASP A 23 5.32 12.09 18.57
N LYS A 24 4.86 13.30 18.33
CA LYS A 24 3.52 13.56 17.76
C LYS A 24 3.61 13.48 16.24
N VAL A 25 3.57 12.27 15.71
CA VAL A 25 3.69 12.01 14.26
C VAL A 25 2.38 11.44 13.73
N VAL A 26 1.92 11.99 12.61
CA VAL A 26 0.80 11.46 11.82
C VAL A 26 1.37 10.96 10.50
N TYR A 27 1.05 9.73 10.13
CA TYR A 27 1.38 9.15 8.82
C TYR A 27 0.14 9.20 7.95
N LEU A 28 0.16 10.06 6.93
CA LEU A 28 -0.90 10.10 5.93
C LEU A 28 -0.72 8.96 4.94
N THR A 29 -1.80 8.23 4.68
CA THR A 29 -1.79 7.14 3.70
C THR A 29 -2.99 7.23 2.78
N PHE A 30 -2.77 6.87 1.50
CA PHE A 30 -3.79 6.84 0.46
C PHE A 30 -3.76 5.46 -0.19
N ASP A 31 -4.90 4.80 -0.25
CA ASP A 31 -5.05 3.46 -0.83
C ASP A 31 -5.71 3.53 -2.22
N ASP A 32 -5.67 2.41 -2.97
CA ASP A 32 -6.38 2.17 -4.23
C ASP A 32 -5.94 3.01 -5.45
N GLY A 33 -5.05 3.99 -5.27
CA GLY A 33 -4.46 4.75 -6.38
C GLY A 33 -3.48 3.91 -7.24
N PRO A 34 -2.89 4.53 -8.29
CA PRO A 34 -3.11 5.88 -8.74
C PRO A 34 -4.38 6.04 -9.57
N SER A 35 -4.99 7.22 -9.51
CA SER A 35 -6.22 7.56 -10.21
C SER A 35 -6.12 8.95 -10.86
N ALA A 36 -7.20 9.42 -11.47
CA ALA A 36 -7.27 10.79 -12.00
C ALA A 36 -7.12 11.87 -10.90
N LEU A 37 -7.42 11.53 -9.65
CA LEU A 37 -7.30 12.46 -8.50
C LEU A 37 -5.88 12.49 -7.91
N THR A 38 -4.98 11.62 -8.34
CA THR A 38 -3.64 11.52 -7.75
C THR A 38 -2.87 12.84 -7.86
N GLU A 39 -2.95 13.52 -9.00
CA GLU A 39 -2.29 14.81 -9.20
C GLU A 39 -2.82 15.88 -8.25
N ASP A 40 -4.14 15.97 -8.07
CA ASP A 40 -4.75 16.93 -7.14
C ASP A 40 -4.31 16.69 -5.70
N VAL A 41 -4.25 15.42 -5.27
CA VAL A 41 -3.74 15.03 -3.95
C VAL A 41 -2.27 15.44 -3.80
N LEU A 42 -1.44 15.15 -4.79
CA LEU A 42 -0.02 15.51 -4.78
C LEU A 42 0.18 17.03 -4.70
N ASN A 43 -0.61 17.80 -5.42
CA ASN A 43 -0.55 19.27 -5.40
C ASN A 43 -0.90 19.83 -4.01
N ILE A 44 -1.92 19.25 -3.34
CA ILE A 44 -2.26 19.62 -1.97
C ILE A 44 -1.13 19.26 -1.00
N LEU A 45 -0.55 18.06 -1.11
CA LEU A 45 0.56 17.64 -0.26
C LEU A 45 1.79 18.56 -0.42
N ASP A 46 2.09 18.97 -1.65
CA ASP A 46 3.18 19.91 -1.93
C ASP A 46 2.88 21.33 -1.38
N GLU A 47 1.64 21.81 -1.49
CA GLU A 47 1.21 23.11 -0.91
C GLU A 47 1.46 23.17 0.59
N TYR A 48 1.19 22.07 1.30
CA TYR A 48 1.42 21.98 2.75
C TYR A 48 2.81 21.48 3.14
N GLY A 49 3.67 21.15 2.17
CA GLY A 49 5.02 20.67 2.42
C GLY A 49 5.08 19.34 3.17
N VAL A 50 4.06 18.49 3.03
CA VAL A 50 3.96 17.20 3.73
C VAL A 50 4.14 16.03 2.78
N LYS A 51 4.62 14.90 3.31
CA LYS A 51 4.78 13.65 2.55
C LYS A 51 3.78 12.61 3.04
N ALA A 52 3.45 11.68 2.14
CA ALA A 52 2.49 10.61 2.40
C ALA A 52 3.00 9.28 1.88
N THR A 53 2.30 8.21 2.23
CA THR A 53 2.49 6.87 1.66
C THR A 53 1.27 6.52 0.80
N PHE A 54 1.52 6.06 -0.42
CA PHE A 54 0.50 5.60 -1.34
C PHE A 54 0.57 4.07 -1.45
N PHE A 55 -0.45 3.36 -0.97
CA PHE A 55 -0.61 1.93 -1.19
C PHE A 55 -1.41 1.75 -2.48
N VAL A 56 -0.72 1.38 -3.53
CA VAL A 56 -1.24 1.49 -4.90
C VAL A 56 -1.83 0.18 -5.41
N VAL A 57 -2.76 0.29 -6.35
CA VAL A 57 -3.26 -0.79 -7.20
C VAL A 57 -2.71 -0.53 -8.61
N ALA A 58 -1.44 -0.86 -8.80
CA ALA A 58 -0.71 -0.49 -10.00
C ALA A 58 -1.18 -1.27 -11.24
N LYS A 59 -1.47 -0.55 -12.32
CA LYS A 59 -1.83 -1.14 -13.62
C LYS A 59 -0.67 -1.08 -14.60
N ASP A 60 -0.59 -2.08 -15.47
CA ASP A 60 0.45 -2.15 -16.49
C ASP A 60 0.07 -1.34 -17.73
N ASP A 61 -0.18 -0.04 -17.55
CA ASP A 61 -0.40 0.93 -18.61
C ASP A 61 0.42 2.20 -18.34
N GLU A 62 0.67 2.97 -19.40
CA GLU A 62 1.55 4.14 -19.31
C GLU A 62 0.99 5.24 -18.41
N THR A 63 -0.32 5.41 -18.37
CA THR A 63 -0.96 6.40 -17.49
C THR A 63 -0.74 6.08 -16.00
N SER A 64 -0.91 4.81 -15.64
CA SER A 64 -0.62 4.34 -14.27
C SER A 64 0.86 4.52 -13.93
N LYS A 65 1.76 4.10 -14.84
CA LYS A 65 3.21 4.24 -14.66
C LYS A 65 3.66 5.69 -14.54
N GLN A 66 3.09 6.60 -15.33
CA GLN A 66 3.38 8.04 -15.21
C GLN A 66 3.00 8.57 -13.83
N ARG A 67 1.81 8.24 -13.33
CA ARG A 67 1.37 8.66 -12.00
C ARG A 67 2.22 8.07 -10.88
N LEU A 68 2.69 6.82 -11.02
CA LEU A 68 3.63 6.22 -10.09
C LEU A 68 4.96 6.99 -10.05
N ARG A 69 5.48 7.39 -11.23
CA ARG A 69 6.67 8.27 -11.30
C ARG A 69 6.44 9.59 -10.59
N GLU A 70 5.31 10.24 -10.83
CA GLU A 70 4.97 11.51 -10.19
C GLU A 70 4.90 11.41 -8.66
N ILE A 71 4.33 10.31 -8.13
CA ILE A 71 4.33 10.04 -6.69
C ILE A 71 5.76 9.94 -6.15
N ALA A 72 6.61 9.15 -6.82
CA ALA A 72 7.99 8.93 -6.42
C ALA A 72 8.85 10.21 -6.55
N ASP A 73 8.77 10.91 -7.69
CA ASP A 73 9.55 12.12 -7.99
C ASP A 73 9.24 13.25 -7.01
N ARG A 74 8.01 13.32 -6.52
CA ARG A 74 7.61 14.27 -5.47
C ARG A 74 7.98 13.80 -4.04
N GLY A 75 8.70 12.67 -3.91
CA GLY A 75 9.28 12.18 -2.65
C GLY A 75 8.27 11.53 -1.69
N HIS A 76 7.18 11.00 -2.22
CA HIS A 76 6.24 10.20 -1.44
C HIS A 76 6.65 8.72 -1.47
N ALA A 77 6.25 7.98 -0.44
CA ALA A 77 6.48 6.53 -0.39
C ALA A 77 5.41 5.77 -1.17
N ILE A 78 5.82 4.66 -1.80
CA ILE A 78 4.91 3.74 -2.49
C ILE A 78 4.97 2.38 -1.81
N GLY A 79 3.81 1.83 -1.47
CA GLY A 79 3.63 0.48 -0.96
C GLY A 79 2.72 -0.35 -1.87
N LEU A 80 2.82 -1.67 -1.77
CA LEU A 80 1.97 -2.62 -2.50
C LEU A 80 0.56 -2.66 -1.90
N HIS A 81 -0.47 -2.68 -2.77
CA HIS A 81 -1.87 -2.86 -2.36
C HIS A 81 -2.63 -3.86 -3.22
N SER A 82 -1.94 -4.68 -4.00
CA SER A 82 -2.48 -5.67 -4.91
C SER A 82 -2.62 -5.19 -6.36
N TYR A 83 -2.23 -6.06 -7.28
CA TYR A 83 -2.43 -5.82 -8.70
C TYR A 83 -3.90 -5.94 -9.14
N THR A 84 -4.60 -6.97 -8.64
CA THR A 84 -5.99 -7.23 -9.06
C THR A 84 -7.03 -6.60 -8.15
N HIS A 85 -6.69 -6.37 -6.88
CA HIS A 85 -7.60 -5.96 -5.81
C HIS A 85 -8.85 -6.87 -5.68
N ASP A 86 -8.74 -8.11 -6.14
CA ASP A 86 -9.81 -9.12 -6.06
C ASP A 86 -9.60 -9.99 -4.81
N TYR A 87 -10.30 -9.67 -3.74
CA TYR A 87 -10.20 -10.34 -2.44
C TYR A 87 -10.35 -11.87 -2.52
N ARG A 88 -11.22 -12.37 -3.40
CA ARG A 88 -11.43 -13.81 -3.54
C ARG A 88 -10.23 -14.49 -4.18
N LYS A 89 -9.54 -13.81 -5.09
CA LYS A 89 -8.33 -14.32 -5.74
C LYS A 89 -7.12 -14.22 -4.83
N ILE A 90 -6.82 -13.03 -4.35
CA ILE A 90 -5.59 -12.78 -3.59
C ILE A 90 -5.54 -13.54 -2.27
N TYR A 91 -6.69 -13.75 -1.61
CA TYR A 91 -6.76 -14.48 -0.34
C TYR A 91 -7.08 -15.98 -0.48
N ALA A 92 -7.12 -16.52 -1.70
CA ALA A 92 -7.35 -17.95 -1.93
C ALA A 92 -6.21 -18.82 -1.38
N SER A 93 -4.96 -18.34 -1.45
CA SER A 93 -3.77 -19.01 -0.92
C SER A 93 -2.59 -18.04 -0.80
N VAL A 94 -1.52 -18.45 -0.11
CA VAL A 94 -0.25 -17.70 -0.07
C VAL A 94 0.34 -17.55 -1.47
N ASP A 95 0.27 -18.61 -2.30
CA ASP A 95 0.74 -18.57 -3.69
C ASP A 95 0.00 -17.50 -4.50
N ALA A 96 -1.33 -17.44 -4.40
CA ALA A 96 -2.13 -16.47 -5.12
C ALA A 96 -1.82 -15.03 -4.69
N PHE A 97 -1.59 -14.82 -3.39
CA PHE A 97 -1.17 -13.52 -2.86
C PHE A 97 0.20 -13.11 -3.41
N LEU A 98 1.16 -14.03 -3.38
CA LEU A 98 2.49 -13.76 -3.91
C LEU A 98 2.49 -13.49 -5.42
N ASP A 99 1.69 -14.22 -6.21
CA ASP A 99 1.58 -14.04 -7.66
C ASP A 99 1.03 -12.64 -7.99
N ASP A 100 0.04 -12.17 -7.25
CA ASP A 100 -0.56 -10.86 -7.41
C ASP A 100 0.40 -9.72 -7.03
N PHE A 101 1.02 -9.85 -5.86
CA PHE A 101 1.95 -8.84 -5.33
C PHE A 101 3.27 -8.79 -6.10
N ALA A 102 3.78 -9.93 -6.57
CA ALA A 102 4.98 -9.95 -7.41
C ALA A 102 4.75 -9.20 -8.73
N LYS A 103 3.58 -9.37 -9.35
CA LYS A 103 3.24 -8.65 -10.57
C LYS A 103 3.17 -7.14 -10.34
N GLU A 104 2.52 -6.71 -9.29
CA GLU A 104 2.44 -5.29 -8.92
C GLU A 104 3.82 -4.70 -8.65
N ARG A 105 4.65 -5.42 -7.88
CA ARG A 105 6.02 -5.04 -7.57
C ARG A 105 6.85 -4.72 -8.83
N GLU A 106 6.76 -5.56 -9.84
CA GLU A 106 7.49 -5.35 -11.10
C GLU A 106 6.95 -4.15 -11.90
N ILE A 107 5.64 -3.89 -11.86
CA ILE A 107 5.06 -2.70 -12.48
C ILE A 107 5.59 -1.43 -11.81
N ILE A 108 5.57 -1.39 -10.48
CA ILE A 108 6.08 -0.25 -9.72
C ILE A 108 7.57 -0.03 -10.02
N TYR A 109 8.38 -1.10 -9.99
CA TYR A 109 9.80 -1.02 -10.35
C TYR A 109 10.02 -0.50 -11.77
N SER A 110 9.25 -0.99 -12.74
CA SER A 110 9.36 -0.54 -14.14
C SER A 110 9.03 0.95 -14.31
N ALA A 111 8.22 1.50 -13.43
CA ALA A 111 7.85 2.91 -13.45
C ALA A 111 8.85 3.81 -12.69
N THR A 112 9.31 3.38 -11.52
CA THR A 112 10.03 4.22 -10.56
C THR A 112 11.52 3.88 -10.42
N GLY A 113 11.93 2.68 -10.85
CA GLY A 113 13.28 2.15 -10.61
C GLY A 113 13.52 1.63 -9.19
N GLU A 114 12.51 1.66 -8.32
CA GLU A 114 12.61 1.22 -6.94
C GLU A 114 11.59 0.13 -6.61
N TYR A 115 12.00 -0.84 -5.80
CA TYR A 115 11.09 -1.86 -5.29
C TYR A 115 10.44 -1.41 -3.98
N PRO A 116 9.10 -1.54 -3.87
CA PRO A 116 8.42 -1.29 -2.61
C PRO A 116 8.91 -2.22 -1.49
N THR A 117 9.02 -1.71 -0.29
CA THR A 117 9.47 -2.45 0.91
C THR A 117 8.35 -2.72 1.90
N MET A 118 7.19 -2.16 1.64
CA MET A 118 6.01 -2.23 2.50
C MET A 118 4.75 -2.56 1.70
N PHE A 119 3.73 -3.01 2.40
CA PHE A 119 2.44 -3.29 1.80
C PHE A 119 1.28 -3.06 2.77
N ARG A 120 0.09 -2.96 2.20
CA ARG A 120 -1.17 -2.98 2.96
C ARG A 120 -2.09 -4.03 2.37
N PHE A 121 -2.76 -4.77 3.25
CA PHE A 121 -3.75 -5.75 2.84
C PHE A 121 -5.00 -5.04 2.30
N PRO A 122 -5.51 -5.38 1.10
CA PRO A 122 -6.85 -4.98 0.70
C PRO A 122 -7.91 -5.34 1.74
N GLY A 123 -8.57 -4.32 2.30
CA GLY A 123 -9.53 -4.50 3.38
C GLY A 123 -8.94 -4.78 4.77
N GLY A 124 -7.63 -4.52 4.95
CA GLY A 124 -6.92 -4.71 6.22
C GLY A 124 -6.40 -6.12 6.45
N SER A 125 -5.48 -6.26 7.42
CA SER A 125 -4.82 -7.54 7.73
C SER A 125 -5.78 -8.59 8.32
N VAL A 126 -6.95 -8.18 8.80
CA VAL A 126 -8.01 -9.05 9.33
C VAL A 126 -9.35 -8.67 8.70
N ASN A 127 -9.80 -9.46 7.74
CA ASN A 127 -11.09 -9.28 7.08
C ASN A 127 -11.80 -10.63 6.85
N SER A 128 -13.02 -10.59 6.31
CA SER A 128 -13.82 -11.81 6.11
C SER A 128 -13.23 -12.78 5.07
N TYR A 129 -12.43 -12.29 4.13
CA TYR A 129 -11.86 -13.10 3.03
C TYR A 129 -10.55 -13.77 3.41
N ASN A 130 -9.74 -13.15 4.28
CA ASN A 130 -8.40 -13.65 4.59
C ASN A 130 -8.30 -14.46 5.90
N LYS A 131 -9.38 -14.71 6.62
CA LYS A 131 -9.40 -15.40 7.93
C LYS A 131 -8.57 -16.68 7.99
N LYS A 132 -8.50 -17.43 6.87
CA LYS A 132 -7.77 -18.71 6.80
C LYS A 132 -6.31 -18.56 6.37
N THR A 133 -5.99 -17.49 5.66
CA THR A 133 -4.70 -17.31 5.00
C THR A 133 -3.86 -16.17 5.58
N ALA A 134 -4.48 -15.22 6.29
CA ALA A 134 -3.82 -14.01 6.80
C ALA A 134 -2.51 -14.31 7.53
N LYS A 135 -2.55 -15.23 8.52
CA LYS A 135 -1.34 -15.56 9.29
C LYS A 135 -0.22 -16.09 8.40
N ALA A 136 -0.52 -17.00 7.49
CA ALA A 136 0.49 -17.59 6.60
C ALA A 136 1.05 -16.56 5.60
N ILE A 137 0.22 -15.63 5.13
CA ILE A 137 0.64 -14.51 4.28
C ILE A 137 1.56 -13.57 5.08
N ILE A 138 1.16 -13.18 6.29
CA ILE A 138 1.97 -12.33 7.16
C ILE A 138 3.34 -12.97 7.43
N ASP A 139 3.35 -14.25 7.84
CA ASP A 139 4.57 -14.98 8.14
C ASP A 139 5.52 -15.01 6.91
N GLU A 140 4.99 -15.27 5.71
CA GLU A 140 5.78 -15.33 4.49
C GLU A 140 6.28 -13.96 4.03
N MET A 141 5.43 -12.92 4.05
CA MET A 141 5.84 -11.57 3.66
C MET A 141 6.86 -10.99 4.64
N THR A 142 6.70 -11.26 5.94
CA THR A 142 7.68 -10.88 6.97
C THR A 142 9.01 -11.63 6.78
N ARG A 143 8.97 -12.93 6.45
CA ARG A 143 10.17 -13.71 6.12
C ARG A 143 10.93 -13.13 4.93
N ARG A 144 10.20 -12.52 3.98
CA ARG A 144 10.77 -11.81 2.83
C ARG A 144 11.23 -10.38 3.15
N GLY A 145 11.06 -9.92 4.38
CA GLY A 145 11.49 -8.60 4.85
C GLY A 145 10.46 -7.49 4.67
N TYR A 146 9.29 -7.78 4.11
CA TYR A 146 8.25 -6.77 3.97
C TYR A 146 7.61 -6.41 5.30
N THR A 147 7.24 -5.13 5.46
CA THR A 147 6.42 -4.66 6.58
C THR A 147 5.02 -4.34 6.08
N TYR A 148 3.99 -4.82 6.78
CA TYR A 148 2.62 -4.40 6.47
C TYR A 148 2.14 -3.33 7.45
N TYR A 149 1.19 -2.51 6.98
CA TYR A 149 0.59 -1.44 7.75
C TYR A 149 -0.93 -1.50 7.61
N ASP A 150 -1.62 -1.54 8.73
CA ASP A 150 -3.03 -1.20 8.81
C ASP A 150 -3.18 0.30 9.13
N TRP A 151 -4.34 0.73 9.58
CA TRP A 151 -4.63 2.09 9.98
C TRP A 151 -5.27 2.10 11.38
N ASN A 152 -5.12 3.19 12.09
CA ASN A 152 -5.75 3.42 13.39
C ASN A 152 -6.76 4.58 13.36
N VAL A 153 -6.76 5.37 12.27
CA VAL A 153 -7.77 6.37 11.96
C VAL A 153 -8.20 6.16 10.51
N SER A 154 -9.51 6.12 10.26
CA SER A 154 -10.10 6.03 8.93
C SER A 154 -10.92 7.29 8.67
N SER A 155 -10.77 7.86 7.48
CA SER A 155 -11.59 8.98 7.01
C SER A 155 -13.03 8.58 6.68
N GLY A 156 -13.30 7.27 6.52
CA GLY A 156 -14.60 6.77 6.08
C GLY A 156 -14.98 7.15 4.64
N ASP A 157 -14.01 7.59 3.83
CA ASP A 157 -14.25 8.07 2.46
C ASP A 157 -14.78 6.99 1.52
N ALA A 158 -14.44 5.71 1.76
CA ALA A 158 -14.94 4.56 1.01
C ALA A 158 -16.30 4.04 1.52
N GLU A 159 -16.89 4.63 2.55
CA GLU A 159 -18.16 4.18 3.09
C GLU A 159 -19.36 4.67 2.26
N TYR A 160 -20.42 3.87 2.23
CA TYR A 160 -21.63 4.25 1.52
C TYR A 160 -22.24 5.52 2.12
N GLY A 161 -22.47 6.53 1.29
CA GLY A 161 -23.02 7.81 1.71
C GLY A 161 -22.01 8.76 2.36
N ALA A 162 -20.71 8.50 2.22
CA ALA A 162 -19.67 9.43 2.67
C ALA A 162 -19.86 10.82 2.04
N THR A 163 -19.76 11.85 2.86
CA THR A 163 -19.81 13.25 2.44
C THR A 163 -18.50 13.95 2.82
N ARG A 164 -18.21 15.09 2.21
CA ARG A 164 -17.06 15.91 2.58
C ARG A 164 -17.04 16.21 4.08
N GLU A 165 -18.19 16.53 4.66
CA GLU A 165 -18.33 16.86 6.08
C GLU A 165 -18.08 15.64 6.98
N SER A 166 -18.57 14.44 6.60
CA SER A 166 -18.30 13.22 7.37
C SER A 166 -16.83 12.84 7.30
N ILE A 167 -16.23 12.86 6.12
CA ILE A 167 -14.79 12.57 5.91
C ILE A 167 -13.92 13.52 6.75
N TYR A 168 -14.19 14.83 6.68
CA TYR A 168 -13.46 15.81 7.47
C TYR A 168 -13.56 15.52 8.99
N ARG A 169 -14.78 15.33 9.50
CA ARG A 169 -15.02 15.02 10.91
C ARG A 169 -14.29 13.75 11.34
N ASP A 170 -14.43 12.67 10.57
CA ASP A 170 -13.91 11.34 10.93
C ASP A 170 -12.36 11.29 10.84
N THR A 171 -11.75 12.23 10.12
CA THR A 171 -10.28 12.39 10.05
C THR A 171 -9.70 13.15 11.24
N ILE A 172 -10.43 14.12 11.82
CA ILE A 172 -9.88 15.06 12.82
C ILE A 172 -10.40 14.82 14.24
N THR A 173 -11.35 13.91 14.45
CA THR A 173 -11.87 13.53 15.78
C THR A 173 -11.38 12.18 16.25
#